data_190a73b122ff50f32ef2ebe1e29445b2
#
_entry.id   190a73b122ff50f32ef2ebe1e29445b2
#
_cell.length_a   1.000
_cell.length_b   1.000
_cell.length_c   1.000
_cell.angle_alpha   90.00
_cell.angle_beta   90.00
_cell.angle_gamma   90.00
#
_symmetry.space_group_name_H-M   'P 1'
#
loop_
_entity.id
_entity.type
_entity.pdbx_description
1 polymer ?
#
loop_
_entity_poly.entity_id
_entity_poly.type
_entity_poly.pdbx_seq_one_letter_code
_entity_poly.pdbx_strand_id
1 'polypeptide(L)'
;MHNDGCDKKLRHAIKHDTEHEPKFVLFTRPDVNTTQDLFDNDTELNVNLTLNLPTKIIVHGWKSDIRLTPLVDMKNEYLLREECNVIFVDWEKLAAEECYLHAIWHTTYVGQRVAEVIRKLRDTGAEDIHVIGFSLGAHVAGIAGFLLRPYKIPRITGLDPAMPGFIFASNSEKLDSTDAEFVDVYHTNVLMQGKIERSGHVDFYMNGGVTQPGCHERSNCDHTRSAVYFAESINTEVGFWGWPCPNLWEFTIHACPPTTRLRILAGDNVDKSARNYYIVKTNAESPFATRDL
;
A
#
# COMPACT_ATOMS: atom_id res chain seq x y z
N MET A 1 30.61 -2.84 7.59
CA MET A 1 30.42 -3.40 6.24
C MET A 1 30.45 -2.25 5.27
N HIS A 2 31.40 -2.25 4.33
CA HIS A 2 31.74 -1.11 3.49
C HIS A 2 30.63 -0.73 2.52
N ASN A 3 30.24 0.51 2.60
CA ASN A 3 29.17 1.17 1.83
C ASN A 3 29.65 1.71 0.47
N ASP A 4 30.80 1.25 -0.02
CA ASP A 4 31.50 1.83 -1.18
C ASP A 4 30.78 1.65 -2.54
N GLY A 5 29.79 0.75 -2.60
CA GLY A 5 29.00 0.52 -3.82
C GLY A 5 27.81 1.47 -3.99
N CYS A 6 27.20 1.92 -2.89
CA CYS A 6 26.06 2.85 -2.90
C CYS A 6 26.49 4.28 -3.29
N ASP A 7 27.63 4.77 -2.78
CA ASP A 7 28.07 6.16 -2.99
C ASP A 7 28.51 6.47 -4.42
N LYS A 8 29.10 5.51 -5.13
CA LYS A 8 29.57 5.73 -6.50
C LYS A 8 28.45 5.79 -7.55
N LYS A 9 27.36 5.03 -7.35
CA LYS A 9 26.18 5.06 -8.21
C LYS A 9 25.31 6.28 -7.97
N LEU A 10 25.35 6.87 -6.77
CA LEU A 10 24.57 8.04 -6.35
C LEU A 10 24.70 9.25 -7.31
N ARG A 11 25.86 9.45 -7.89
CA ARG A 11 26.14 10.62 -8.74
C ARG A 11 25.70 10.45 -10.21
N HIS A 12 25.31 9.25 -10.62
CA HIS A 12 24.90 8.94 -12.01
C HIS A 12 23.40 8.74 -12.19
N ALA A 13 22.64 8.52 -11.11
CA ALA A 13 21.23 8.15 -11.13
C ALA A 13 20.23 9.30 -11.41
N ILE A 14 20.70 10.54 -11.62
CA ILE A 14 19.83 11.71 -11.87
C ILE A 14 19.60 11.97 -13.38
N LYS A 15 20.09 11.13 -14.27
CA LYS A 15 19.69 11.18 -15.67
C LYS A 15 18.43 10.34 -15.87
N HIS A 16 17.34 11.00 -16.29
CA HIS A 16 16.12 10.37 -16.77
C HIS A 16 16.46 9.34 -17.84
N ASP A 17 16.61 8.10 -17.43
CA ASP A 17 16.82 6.98 -18.32
C ASP A 17 15.43 6.39 -18.60
N THR A 18 14.93 6.65 -19.80
CA THR A 18 13.63 6.16 -20.27
C THR A 18 13.51 4.62 -20.23
N GLU A 19 14.64 3.91 -20.12
CA GLU A 19 14.68 2.45 -19.93
C GLU A 19 14.15 2.01 -18.54
N HIS A 20 14.08 2.93 -17.57
CA HIS A 20 13.71 2.65 -16.18
C HIS A 20 12.40 3.34 -15.76
N GLU A 21 11.56 3.73 -16.70
CA GLU A 21 10.24 4.28 -16.36
C GLU A 21 9.32 3.22 -15.72
N PRO A 22 8.54 3.62 -14.70
CA PRO A 22 7.51 2.73 -14.16
C PRO A 22 6.45 2.45 -15.20
N LYS A 23 6.05 1.18 -15.31
CA LYS A 23 4.97 0.74 -16.19
C LYS A 23 3.66 0.67 -15.43
N PHE A 24 2.57 0.91 -16.12
CA PHE A 24 1.22 0.81 -15.57
C PHE A 24 0.50 -0.31 -16.31
N VAL A 25 0.19 -1.38 -15.58
CA VAL A 25 -0.37 -2.62 -16.14
C VAL A 25 -1.83 -2.75 -15.71
N LEU A 26 -2.73 -2.72 -16.67
CA LEU A 26 -4.18 -2.82 -16.47
C LEU A 26 -4.64 -4.28 -16.45
N PHE A 27 -5.53 -4.59 -15.51
CA PHE A 27 -6.31 -5.83 -15.44
C PHE A 27 -7.78 -5.49 -15.30
N THR A 28 -8.62 -6.22 -16.02
CA THR A 28 -10.08 -6.11 -15.98
C THR A 28 -10.70 -7.50 -15.88
N ARG A 29 -11.96 -7.59 -15.46
CA ARG A 29 -12.62 -8.89 -15.25
C ARG A 29 -12.59 -9.82 -16.48
N PRO A 30 -12.78 -9.36 -17.72
CA PRO A 30 -12.69 -10.24 -18.90
C PRO A 30 -11.29 -10.85 -19.08
N ASP A 31 -10.24 -10.14 -18.65
CA ASP A 31 -8.84 -10.49 -18.91
C ASP A 31 -7.99 -10.56 -17.62
N VAL A 32 -8.48 -11.30 -16.62
CA VAL A 32 -7.86 -11.38 -15.26
C VAL A 32 -6.38 -11.78 -15.29
N ASN A 33 -5.98 -12.62 -16.24
CA ASN A 33 -4.63 -13.17 -16.36
C ASN A 33 -3.79 -12.53 -17.46
N THR A 34 -4.36 -11.65 -18.27
CA THR A 34 -3.64 -11.00 -19.37
C THR A 34 -3.18 -9.62 -18.94
N THR A 35 -1.88 -9.40 -18.99
CA THR A 35 -1.32 -8.07 -18.76
C THR A 35 -1.60 -7.17 -19.96
N GLN A 36 -2.15 -5.98 -19.70
CA GLN A 36 -2.42 -4.97 -20.71
C GLN A 36 -1.72 -3.68 -20.27
N ASP A 37 -1.01 -3.03 -21.17
CA ASP A 37 -0.48 -1.71 -20.85
C ASP A 37 -1.65 -0.72 -20.67
N LEU A 38 -1.56 0.11 -19.64
CA LEU A 38 -2.59 1.12 -19.36
C LEU A 38 -2.70 2.15 -20.49
N PHE A 39 -1.63 2.35 -21.24
CA PHE A 39 -1.55 3.32 -22.32
C PHE A 39 -1.30 2.65 -23.67
N ASP A 40 -2.15 2.96 -24.63
CA ASP A 40 -1.91 2.67 -26.04
C ASP A 40 -0.96 3.76 -26.58
N ASN A 41 0.12 3.36 -27.27
CA ASN A 41 1.10 4.27 -27.88
C ASN A 41 1.65 5.36 -26.90
N ASP A 42 1.90 5.00 -25.64
CA ASP A 42 2.45 5.84 -24.57
C ASP A 42 1.60 7.06 -24.14
N THR A 43 0.50 7.34 -24.82
CA THR A 43 -0.26 8.58 -24.57
C THR A 43 -1.74 8.39 -24.35
N GLU A 44 -2.39 7.45 -25.03
CA GLU A 44 -3.83 7.22 -24.95
C GLU A 44 -4.15 6.13 -23.93
N LEU A 45 -5.24 6.30 -23.17
CA LEU A 45 -5.68 5.27 -22.25
C LEU A 45 -6.21 4.05 -23.03
N ASN A 46 -5.86 2.86 -22.53
CA ASN A 46 -6.27 1.59 -23.13
C ASN A 46 -7.80 1.50 -23.23
N VAL A 47 -8.27 1.02 -24.37
CA VAL A 47 -9.71 0.91 -24.67
C VAL A 47 -10.49 -0.01 -23.72
N ASN A 48 -9.81 -0.91 -23.03
CA ASN A 48 -10.42 -1.81 -22.05
C ASN A 48 -10.60 -1.17 -20.67
N LEU A 49 -10.04 0.03 -20.46
CA LEU A 49 -10.27 0.79 -19.24
C LEU A 49 -11.69 1.35 -19.23
N THR A 50 -12.46 1.04 -18.21
CA THR A 50 -13.83 1.55 -18.06
C THR A 50 -13.88 2.64 -17.00
N LEU A 51 -13.98 3.89 -17.40
CA LEU A 51 -13.77 5.07 -16.55
C LEU A 51 -14.77 5.25 -15.40
N ASN A 52 -16.01 4.79 -15.58
CA ASN A 52 -17.06 4.88 -14.55
C ASN A 52 -17.03 3.71 -13.55
N LEU A 53 -16.09 2.79 -13.68
CA LEU A 53 -15.87 1.71 -12.70
C LEU A 53 -14.83 2.11 -11.64
N PRO A 54 -14.94 1.55 -10.42
CA PRO A 54 -13.90 1.72 -9.40
C PRO A 54 -12.52 1.35 -9.95
N THR A 55 -11.53 2.16 -9.64
CA THR A 55 -10.14 1.94 -10.08
C THR A 55 -9.23 1.73 -8.88
N LYS A 56 -8.62 0.55 -8.79
CA LYS A 56 -7.66 0.17 -7.74
C LYS A 56 -6.25 0.27 -8.31
N ILE A 57 -5.39 1.12 -7.73
CA ILE A 57 -3.99 1.28 -8.14
C ILE A 57 -3.11 0.64 -7.08
N ILE A 58 -2.38 -0.42 -7.43
CA ILE A 58 -1.57 -1.22 -6.51
C ILE A 58 -0.09 -0.96 -6.77
N VAL A 59 0.64 -0.56 -5.72
CA VAL A 59 2.06 -0.19 -5.79
C VAL A 59 2.88 -1.11 -4.90
N HIS A 60 3.81 -1.87 -5.48
CA HIS A 60 4.69 -2.78 -4.75
C HIS A 60 5.85 -2.05 -4.04
N GLY A 61 6.60 -2.80 -3.20
CA GLY A 61 7.72 -2.29 -2.43
C GLY A 61 9.10 -2.58 -3.02
N TRP A 62 10.13 -2.43 -2.18
CA TRP A 62 11.54 -2.71 -2.51
C TRP A 62 11.77 -4.20 -2.76
N LYS A 63 12.62 -4.51 -3.75
CA LYS A 63 12.95 -5.89 -4.19
C LYS A 63 11.68 -6.73 -4.42
N SER A 64 10.68 -6.09 -5.01
CA SER A 64 9.39 -6.68 -5.32
C SER A 64 8.98 -6.30 -6.75
N ASP A 65 7.94 -6.92 -7.23
CA ASP A 65 7.32 -6.67 -8.53
C ASP A 65 5.82 -6.95 -8.50
N ILE A 66 5.15 -6.81 -9.64
CA ILE A 66 3.70 -7.05 -9.78
C ILE A 66 3.29 -8.52 -9.62
N ARG A 67 4.25 -9.47 -9.54
CA ARG A 67 4.02 -10.91 -9.36
C ARG A 67 4.06 -11.33 -7.90
N LEU A 68 4.30 -10.40 -6.97
CA LEU A 68 4.26 -10.71 -5.53
C LEU A 68 2.89 -11.28 -5.16
N THR A 69 2.87 -12.53 -4.71
CA THR A 69 1.64 -13.32 -4.51
C THR A 69 0.53 -12.56 -3.79
N PRO A 70 0.71 -11.90 -2.63
CA PRO A 70 -0.39 -11.19 -1.98
C PRO A 70 -0.96 -10.02 -2.78
N LEU A 71 -0.17 -9.39 -3.65
CA LEU A 71 -0.68 -8.33 -4.53
C LEU A 71 -1.48 -8.91 -5.69
N VAL A 72 -1.02 -10.05 -6.23
CA VAL A 72 -1.78 -10.81 -7.25
C VAL A 72 -3.09 -11.32 -6.66
N ASP A 73 -3.08 -11.85 -5.44
CA ASP A 73 -4.29 -12.29 -4.73
C ASP A 73 -5.26 -11.12 -4.56
N MET A 74 -4.76 -9.97 -4.13
CA MET A 74 -5.57 -8.74 -3.99
C MET A 74 -6.25 -8.34 -5.30
N LYS A 75 -5.52 -8.35 -6.41
CA LYS A 75 -6.07 -8.12 -7.75
C LYS A 75 -7.18 -9.15 -8.08
N ASN A 76 -6.91 -10.42 -7.84
CA ASN A 76 -7.87 -11.48 -8.11
C ASN A 76 -9.14 -11.34 -7.27
N GLU A 77 -9.00 -11.03 -5.98
CA GLU A 77 -10.13 -10.82 -5.07
C GLU A 77 -11.00 -9.63 -5.47
N TYR A 78 -10.41 -8.51 -5.91
CA TYR A 78 -11.17 -7.37 -6.43
C TYR A 78 -11.95 -7.75 -7.70
N LEU A 79 -11.28 -8.35 -8.67
CA LEU A 79 -11.91 -8.73 -9.94
C LEU A 79 -12.97 -9.85 -9.77
N LEU A 80 -12.83 -10.67 -8.72
CA LEU A 80 -13.86 -11.65 -8.33
C LEU A 80 -15.10 -10.94 -7.76
N ARG A 81 -14.91 -9.97 -6.87
CA ARG A 81 -15.99 -9.29 -6.14
C ARG A 81 -16.83 -8.37 -7.02
N GLU A 82 -16.19 -7.53 -7.81
CA GLU A 82 -16.86 -6.47 -8.55
C GLU A 82 -16.24 -6.22 -9.92
N GLU A 83 -16.98 -5.58 -10.81
CA GLU A 83 -16.39 -5.00 -12.02
C GLU A 83 -15.60 -3.76 -11.63
N CYS A 84 -14.30 -3.79 -11.86
CA CYS A 84 -13.39 -2.69 -11.56
C CYS A 84 -12.17 -2.73 -12.48
N ASN A 85 -11.46 -1.62 -12.54
CA ASN A 85 -10.11 -1.57 -13.10
C ASN A 85 -9.09 -1.83 -12.00
N VAL A 86 -8.14 -2.73 -12.22
CA VAL A 86 -6.97 -2.89 -11.34
C VAL A 86 -5.72 -2.52 -12.12
N ILE A 87 -4.99 -1.53 -11.63
CA ILE A 87 -3.78 -1.02 -12.26
C ILE A 87 -2.60 -1.34 -11.34
N PHE A 88 -1.65 -2.14 -11.80
CA PHE A 88 -0.38 -2.31 -11.11
C PHE A 88 0.62 -1.24 -11.56
N VAL A 89 1.34 -0.67 -10.61
CA VAL A 89 2.51 0.18 -10.86
C VAL A 89 3.74 -0.71 -10.79
N ASP A 90 4.28 -1.08 -11.95
CA ASP A 90 5.49 -1.88 -12.07
C ASP A 90 6.70 -0.95 -12.13
N TRP A 91 7.43 -0.87 -11.03
CA TRP A 91 8.67 -0.12 -10.91
C TRP A 91 9.84 -1.04 -10.47
N GLU A 92 9.73 -2.35 -10.81
CA GLU A 92 10.69 -3.38 -10.44
C GLU A 92 12.14 -2.94 -10.68
N LYS A 93 12.45 -2.40 -11.85
CA LYS A 93 13.83 -1.97 -12.19
C LYS A 93 14.38 -0.91 -11.24
N LEU A 94 13.55 0.01 -10.78
CA LEU A 94 13.90 1.06 -9.82
C LEU A 94 13.87 0.56 -8.37
N ALA A 95 13.05 -0.47 -8.09
CA ALA A 95 12.91 -1.11 -6.79
C ALA A 95 13.92 -2.22 -6.54
N ALA A 96 14.51 -2.81 -7.59
CA ALA A 96 15.42 -3.95 -7.51
C ALA A 96 16.85 -3.57 -7.08
N GLU A 97 17.18 -2.27 -7.05
CA GLU A 97 18.51 -1.78 -6.66
C GLU A 97 18.99 -2.45 -5.36
N GLU A 98 20.22 -2.96 -5.36
CA GLU A 98 20.83 -3.56 -4.17
C GLU A 98 20.96 -2.54 -3.05
N CYS A 99 21.11 -1.26 -3.40
CA CYS A 99 21.16 -0.14 -2.50
C CYS A 99 19.74 0.34 -2.17
N TYR A 100 19.27 0.05 -0.98
CA TYR A 100 17.95 0.48 -0.49
C TYR A 100 17.74 2.01 -0.58
N LEU A 101 18.79 2.81 -0.35
CA LEU A 101 18.72 4.28 -0.45
C LEU A 101 18.37 4.75 -1.86
N HIS A 102 18.79 4.04 -2.90
CA HIS A 102 18.38 4.37 -4.27
C HIS A 102 16.89 4.12 -4.48
N ALA A 103 16.38 2.99 -3.99
CA ALA A 103 14.96 2.70 -4.06
C ALA A 103 14.12 3.76 -3.31
N ILE A 104 14.61 4.27 -2.16
CA ILE A 104 13.97 5.40 -1.46
C ILE A 104 13.90 6.64 -2.36
N TRP A 105 14.98 7.03 -3.02
CA TRP A 105 14.97 8.22 -3.89
C TRP A 105 14.04 8.06 -5.09
N HIS A 106 13.97 6.87 -5.65
CA HIS A 106 13.04 6.57 -6.73
C HIS A 106 11.57 6.67 -6.33
N THR A 107 11.22 6.56 -5.03
CA THR A 107 9.81 6.73 -4.59
C THR A 107 9.23 8.07 -5.01
N THR A 108 10.03 9.15 -4.98
CA THR A 108 9.59 10.48 -5.41
C THR A 108 9.27 10.49 -6.90
N TYR A 109 10.14 9.94 -7.73
CA TYR A 109 9.91 9.85 -9.16
C TYR A 109 8.70 8.99 -9.51
N VAL A 110 8.60 7.80 -8.92
CA VAL A 110 7.46 6.91 -9.13
C VAL A 110 6.16 7.57 -8.66
N GLY A 111 6.19 8.29 -7.51
CA GLY A 111 5.05 9.06 -7.00
C GLY A 111 4.60 10.16 -7.96
N GLN A 112 5.53 10.84 -8.64
CA GLN A 112 5.22 11.81 -9.70
C GLN A 112 4.49 11.14 -10.86
N ARG A 113 4.98 10.00 -11.34
CA ARG A 113 4.35 9.23 -12.44
C ARG A 113 2.96 8.74 -12.06
N VAL A 114 2.78 8.23 -10.82
CA VAL A 114 1.45 7.84 -10.30
C VAL A 114 0.50 9.04 -10.26
N ALA A 115 0.97 10.20 -9.80
CA ALA A 115 0.15 11.43 -9.79
C ALA A 115 -0.27 11.86 -11.20
N GLU A 116 0.62 11.75 -12.19
CA GLU A 116 0.30 12.05 -13.60
C GLU A 116 -0.78 11.11 -14.15
N VAL A 117 -0.66 9.81 -13.86
CA VAL A 117 -1.68 8.82 -14.27
C VAL A 117 -3.03 9.13 -13.61
N ILE A 118 -3.06 9.44 -12.31
CA ILE A 118 -4.30 9.78 -11.61
C ILE A 118 -4.93 11.05 -12.19
N ARG A 119 -4.14 12.10 -12.54
CA ARG A 119 -4.67 13.28 -13.23
C ARG A 119 -5.33 12.90 -14.53
N LYS A 120 -4.67 12.08 -15.34
CA LYS A 120 -5.21 11.64 -16.65
C LYS A 120 -6.50 10.83 -16.49
N LEU A 121 -6.56 9.91 -15.54
CA LEU A 121 -7.76 9.14 -15.20
C LEU A 121 -8.92 10.07 -14.81
N ARG A 122 -8.67 11.06 -13.96
CA ARG A 122 -9.67 12.05 -13.56
C ARG A 122 -10.14 12.92 -14.72
N ASP A 123 -9.20 13.43 -15.50
CA ASP A 123 -9.52 14.31 -16.63
C ASP A 123 -10.39 13.58 -17.67
N THR A 124 -10.36 12.26 -17.66
CA THR A 124 -11.22 11.39 -18.47
C THR A 124 -12.49 10.90 -17.75
N GLY A 125 -12.70 11.27 -16.48
CA GLY A 125 -13.93 11.02 -15.75
C GLY A 125 -13.91 9.93 -14.67
N ALA A 126 -12.74 9.36 -14.34
CA ALA A 126 -12.64 8.41 -13.21
C ALA A 126 -12.76 9.15 -11.86
N GLU A 127 -13.73 8.76 -11.03
CA GLU A 127 -14.00 9.38 -9.73
C GLU A 127 -13.60 8.49 -8.53
N ASP A 128 -13.88 7.19 -8.59
CA ASP A 128 -13.59 6.25 -7.49
C ASP A 128 -12.20 5.64 -7.67
N ILE A 129 -11.20 6.33 -7.15
CA ILE A 129 -9.79 5.90 -7.19
C ILE A 129 -9.33 5.53 -5.78
N HIS A 130 -8.83 4.29 -5.64
CA HIS A 130 -8.21 3.77 -4.42
C HIS A 130 -6.77 3.36 -4.72
N VAL A 131 -5.81 4.02 -4.07
CA VAL A 131 -4.39 3.68 -4.20
C VAL A 131 -3.96 2.82 -3.02
N ILE A 132 -3.36 1.67 -3.29
CA ILE A 132 -2.94 0.68 -2.29
C ILE A 132 -1.44 0.48 -2.42
N GLY A 133 -0.69 0.92 -1.43
CA GLY A 133 0.78 0.85 -1.46
C GLY A 133 1.32 -0.10 -0.40
N PHE A 134 2.21 -1.00 -0.81
CA PHE A 134 2.92 -1.90 0.09
C PHE A 134 4.35 -1.41 0.34
N SER A 135 4.77 -1.35 1.62
CA SER A 135 6.15 -1.00 2.01
C SER A 135 6.56 0.39 1.45
N LEU A 136 7.60 0.47 0.60
CA LEU A 136 7.96 1.69 -0.13
C LEU A 136 6.82 2.20 -1.01
N GLY A 137 6.00 1.31 -1.56
CA GLY A 137 4.81 1.67 -2.36
C GLY A 137 3.79 2.50 -1.59
N ALA A 138 3.72 2.37 -0.25
CA ALA A 138 2.87 3.21 0.58
C ALA A 138 3.33 4.68 0.55
N HIS A 139 4.65 4.91 0.54
CA HIS A 139 5.18 6.27 0.40
C HIS A 139 5.02 6.81 -1.01
N VAL A 140 5.16 5.97 -2.03
CA VAL A 140 4.82 6.35 -3.42
C VAL A 140 3.38 6.86 -3.50
N ALA A 141 2.42 6.14 -2.88
CA ALA A 141 1.01 6.55 -2.85
C ALA A 141 0.81 7.89 -2.12
N GLY A 142 1.48 8.10 -0.96
CA GLY A 142 1.45 9.36 -0.22
C GLY A 142 2.01 10.53 -1.04
N ILE A 143 3.20 10.35 -1.65
CA ILE A 143 3.82 11.35 -2.52
C ILE A 143 2.89 11.73 -3.67
N ALA A 144 2.23 10.75 -4.31
CA ALA A 144 1.26 11.02 -5.37
C ALA A 144 0.09 11.87 -4.84
N GLY A 145 -0.45 11.54 -3.65
CA GLY A 145 -1.51 12.32 -3.00
C GLY A 145 -1.08 13.76 -2.69
N PHE A 146 0.13 13.93 -2.16
CA PHE A 146 0.70 15.27 -1.91
C PHE A 146 0.80 16.11 -3.19
N LEU A 147 1.28 15.53 -4.29
CA LEU A 147 1.49 16.21 -5.58
C LEU A 147 0.18 16.53 -6.32
N LEU A 148 -0.91 15.89 -5.97
CA LEU A 148 -2.23 16.11 -6.56
C LEU A 148 -2.98 17.30 -5.95
N ARG A 149 -2.54 17.85 -4.82
CA ARG A 149 -3.21 18.96 -4.14
C ARG A 149 -3.51 20.13 -5.07
N PRO A 150 -4.69 20.76 -4.98
CA PRO A 150 -5.69 20.64 -3.93
C PRO A 150 -6.64 19.43 -4.05
N TYR A 151 -6.58 18.66 -5.14
CA TYR A 151 -7.36 17.44 -5.24
C TYR A 151 -6.86 16.42 -4.21
N LYS A 152 -7.80 15.66 -3.63
CA LYS A 152 -7.50 14.53 -2.76
C LYS A 152 -7.98 13.24 -3.39
N ILE A 153 -7.10 12.25 -3.39
CA ILE A 153 -7.47 10.88 -3.77
C ILE A 153 -8.57 10.41 -2.80
N PRO A 154 -9.67 9.78 -3.25
CA PRO A 154 -10.74 9.32 -2.36
C PRO A 154 -10.26 8.38 -1.25
N ARG A 155 -9.31 7.47 -1.56
CA ARG A 155 -8.71 6.58 -0.55
C ARG A 155 -7.27 6.22 -0.86
N ILE A 156 -6.43 6.21 0.16
CA ILE A 156 -5.10 5.56 0.14
C ILE A 156 -5.05 4.53 1.26
N THR A 157 -4.61 3.31 0.94
CA THR A 157 -4.30 2.27 1.93
C THR A 157 -2.79 2.02 1.96
N GLY A 158 -2.19 2.19 3.14
CA GLY A 158 -0.78 1.88 3.39
C GLY A 158 -0.62 0.51 4.06
N LEU A 159 0.06 -0.42 3.39
CA LEU A 159 0.32 -1.76 3.88
C LEU A 159 1.76 -1.85 4.40
N ASP A 160 1.90 -1.81 5.73
CA ASP A 160 3.16 -1.76 6.48
C ASP A 160 4.16 -0.76 5.90
N PRO A 161 3.85 0.56 5.91
CA PRO A 161 4.70 1.58 5.30
C PRO A 161 6.13 1.49 5.79
N ALA A 162 7.10 1.56 4.89
CA ALA A 162 8.51 1.37 5.21
C ALA A 162 9.03 2.39 6.23
N MET A 163 9.77 1.92 7.26
CA MET A 163 10.37 2.78 8.27
C MET A 163 11.74 3.33 7.85
N PRO A 164 12.70 2.50 7.39
CA PRO A 164 14.04 2.98 7.12
C PRO A 164 14.05 4.08 6.06
N GLY A 165 14.68 5.21 6.39
CA GLY A 165 14.74 6.40 5.53
C GLY A 165 13.57 7.37 5.66
N PHE A 166 12.47 6.99 6.32
CA PHE A 166 11.26 7.83 6.42
C PHE A 166 10.97 8.37 7.83
N ILE A 167 11.77 8.00 8.83
CA ILE A 167 11.59 8.48 10.22
C ILE A 167 11.60 10.01 10.27
N PHE A 168 12.56 10.65 9.60
CA PHE A 168 12.73 12.09 9.57
C PHE A 168 12.30 12.73 8.25
N ALA A 169 11.69 11.96 7.34
CA ALA A 169 11.18 12.47 6.07
C ALA A 169 10.03 13.47 6.31
N SER A 170 9.95 14.47 5.44
CA SER A 170 8.84 15.44 5.46
C SER A 170 7.53 14.79 5.00
N ASN A 171 6.41 15.47 5.27
CA ASN A 171 5.10 14.98 4.81
C ASN A 171 4.96 14.97 3.28
N SER A 172 5.81 15.67 2.56
CA SER A 172 5.85 15.60 1.09
C SER A 172 6.59 14.39 0.55
N GLU A 173 7.27 13.62 1.42
CA GLU A 173 8.13 12.49 1.03
C GLU A 173 7.64 11.15 1.59
N LYS A 174 6.61 11.15 2.41
CA LYS A 174 6.06 9.95 3.05
C LYS A 174 4.53 10.00 3.13
N LEU A 175 3.93 8.85 3.30
CA LEU A 175 2.49 8.75 3.53
C LEU A 175 2.08 9.40 4.84
N ASP A 176 1.08 10.28 4.78
CA ASP A 176 0.37 10.84 5.92
C ASP A 176 -1.14 11.00 5.66
N SER A 177 -1.90 11.28 6.71
CA SER A 177 -3.36 11.38 6.63
C SER A 177 -3.88 12.52 5.75
N THR A 178 -3.03 13.48 5.35
CA THR A 178 -3.46 14.62 4.52
C THR A 178 -3.38 14.34 3.01
N ASP A 179 -2.87 13.19 2.60
CA ASP A 179 -2.63 12.82 1.20
C ASP A 179 -3.88 12.34 0.47
N ALA A 180 -4.93 11.97 1.21
CA ALA A 180 -6.20 11.53 0.64
C ALA A 180 -7.39 12.05 1.47
N GLU A 181 -8.62 11.85 1.00
CA GLU A 181 -9.83 12.07 1.81
C GLU A 181 -9.88 11.09 2.98
N PHE A 182 -9.49 9.85 2.72
CA PHE A 182 -9.36 8.81 3.73
C PHE A 182 -8.06 8.02 3.52
N VAL A 183 -7.27 7.88 4.60
CA VAL A 183 -6.04 7.06 4.64
C VAL A 183 -6.18 6.04 5.75
N ASP A 184 -6.07 4.78 5.44
CA ASP A 184 -6.02 3.66 6.38
C ASP A 184 -4.68 2.91 6.25
N VAL A 185 -4.12 2.51 7.40
CA VAL A 185 -2.78 1.91 7.45
C VAL A 185 -2.80 0.62 8.25
N TYR A 186 -2.08 -0.39 7.79
CA TYR A 186 -1.96 -1.72 8.39
C TYR A 186 -0.53 -1.97 8.79
N HIS A 187 -0.26 -2.07 10.09
CA HIS A 187 1.07 -2.28 10.66
C HIS A 187 1.25 -3.75 11.05
N THR A 188 2.28 -4.39 10.51
CA THR A 188 2.56 -5.82 10.75
C THR A 188 4.01 -6.11 11.15
N ASN A 189 4.96 -5.18 10.90
CA ASN A 189 6.38 -5.39 11.20
C ASN A 189 7.05 -4.09 11.68
N VAL A 190 6.38 -3.37 12.61
CA VAL A 190 6.89 -2.11 13.16
C VAL A 190 8.24 -2.28 13.85
N LEU A 191 9.07 -1.23 13.83
CA LEU A 191 10.44 -1.17 14.36
C LEU A 191 11.47 -2.03 13.62
N MET A 192 11.03 -2.88 12.70
CA MET A 192 11.92 -3.66 11.83
C MET A 192 11.92 -3.07 10.41
N GLN A 193 10.87 -3.35 9.65
CA GLN A 193 10.71 -2.82 8.29
C GLN A 193 9.64 -1.73 8.21
N GLY A 194 8.58 -1.84 9.03
CA GLY A 194 7.46 -0.93 9.07
C GLY A 194 7.59 0.18 10.10
N LYS A 195 6.93 1.31 9.85
CA LYS A 195 6.82 2.44 10.76
C LYS A 195 5.89 2.10 11.93
N ILE A 196 6.21 2.64 13.12
CA ILE A 196 5.33 2.55 14.29
C ILE A 196 4.37 3.75 14.39
N GLU A 197 4.77 4.92 13.88
CA GLU A 197 3.97 6.12 13.99
C GLU A 197 2.74 6.06 13.10
N ARG A 198 1.65 6.64 13.58
CA ARG A 198 0.44 6.81 12.79
C ARG A 198 0.72 7.55 11.50
N SER A 199 0.23 7.01 10.40
CA SER A 199 0.32 7.61 9.08
C SER A 199 -1.06 7.82 8.43
N GLY A 200 -2.11 7.17 8.96
CA GLY A 200 -3.47 7.27 8.46
C GLY A 200 -4.40 8.17 9.27
N HIS A 201 -5.62 8.28 8.82
CA HIS A 201 -6.75 8.69 9.63
C HIS A 201 -7.05 7.60 10.66
N VAL A 202 -6.92 6.35 10.27
CA VAL A 202 -7.00 5.16 11.09
C VAL A 202 -5.81 4.24 10.82
N ASP A 203 -5.23 3.72 11.89
CA ASP A 203 -4.07 2.81 11.84
C ASP A 203 -4.40 1.51 12.59
N PHE A 204 -4.26 0.38 11.91
CA PHE A 204 -4.52 -0.96 12.43
C PHE A 204 -3.21 -1.68 12.73
N TYR A 205 -3.00 -2.05 13.99
CA TYR A 205 -1.85 -2.83 14.44
C TYR A 205 -2.23 -4.30 14.53
N MET A 206 -1.88 -5.05 13.48
CA MET A 206 -2.20 -6.47 13.36
C MET A 206 -1.35 -7.27 14.35
N ASN A 207 -2.00 -7.97 15.28
CA ASN A 207 -1.32 -8.75 16.34
C ASN A 207 -0.31 -7.94 17.16
N GLY A 208 -0.58 -6.65 17.37
CA GLY A 208 0.34 -5.74 18.03
C GLY A 208 1.39 -5.13 17.09
N GLY A 209 1.32 -5.39 15.80
CA GLY A 209 2.09 -4.71 14.75
C GLY A 209 3.55 -5.13 14.61
N VAL A 210 4.12 -5.97 15.47
CA VAL A 210 5.55 -6.32 15.48
C VAL A 210 5.83 -7.64 14.78
N THR A 211 5.21 -8.70 15.26
CA THR A 211 5.35 -10.07 14.72
C THR A 211 3.98 -10.67 14.46
N GLN A 212 3.90 -11.53 13.45
CA GLN A 212 2.65 -12.10 13.01
C GLN A 212 2.57 -13.60 13.29
N PRO A 213 1.43 -14.13 13.73
CA PRO A 213 1.26 -15.56 13.93
C PRO A 213 1.60 -16.35 12.68
N GLY A 214 2.32 -17.47 12.84
CA GLY A 214 2.76 -18.32 11.73
C GLY A 214 3.99 -17.84 10.95
N CYS A 215 4.57 -16.69 11.32
CA CYS A 215 5.77 -16.13 10.68
C CYS A 215 7.08 -16.52 11.38
N HIS A 216 7.29 -17.80 11.67
CA HIS A 216 8.50 -18.27 12.36
C HIS A 216 9.77 -17.89 11.60
N GLU A 217 10.58 -16.97 12.14
CA GLU A 217 11.94 -16.55 11.70
C GLU A 217 12.15 -16.36 10.17
N ARG A 218 11.07 -16.29 9.39
CA ARG A 218 11.15 -16.02 7.95
C ARG A 218 11.32 -14.52 7.73
N SER A 219 12.46 -14.13 7.19
CA SER A 219 12.65 -12.74 6.74
C SER A 219 11.49 -12.33 5.82
N ASN A 220 10.95 -11.14 6.03
CA ASN A 220 9.84 -10.53 5.31
C ASN A 220 8.43 -11.12 5.54
N CYS A 221 8.26 -12.24 6.24
CA CYS A 221 6.93 -12.80 6.48
C CYS A 221 6.01 -11.81 7.20
N ASP A 222 6.44 -11.29 8.34
CA ASP A 222 5.67 -10.31 9.12
C ASP A 222 5.30 -9.10 8.29
N HIS A 223 6.26 -8.55 7.54
CA HIS A 223 6.07 -7.40 6.68
C HIS A 223 5.02 -7.66 5.59
N THR A 224 5.14 -8.80 4.92
CA THR A 224 4.25 -9.20 3.83
C THR A 224 2.82 -9.53 4.30
N ARG A 225 2.64 -9.89 5.59
CA ARG A 225 1.32 -10.18 6.17
C ARG A 225 0.33 -9.03 6.02
N SER A 226 0.77 -7.78 5.98
CA SER A 226 -0.10 -6.64 5.74
C SER A 226 -0.86 -6.77 4.41
N ALA A 227 -0.17 -7.16 3.36
CA ALA A 227 -0.77 -7.38 2.04
C ALA A 227 -1.63 -8.64 1.99
N VAL A 228 -1.21 -9.73 2.67
CA VAL A 228 -1.99 -10.96 2.78
C VAL A 228 -3.33 -10.72 3.49
N TYR A 229 -3.32 -10.05 4.64
CA TYR A 229 -4.54 -9.76 5.39
C TYR A 229 -5.46 -8.82 4.63
N PHE A 230 -4.90 -7.83 3.95
CA PHE A 230 -5.70 -6.91 3.14
C PHE A 230 -6.35 -7.64 1.96
N ALA A 231 -5.63 -8.52 1.26
CA ALA A 231 -6.19 -9.31 0.17
C ALA A 231 -7.36 -10.18 0.66
N GLU A 232 -7.20 -10.91 1.78
CA GLU A 232 -8.29 -11.71 2.37
C GLU A 232 -9.47 -10.83 2.80
N SER A 233 -9.21 -9.59 3.25
CA SER A 233 -10.26 -8.69 3.74
C SER A 233 -11.28 -8.29 2.66
N ILE A 234 -10.92 -8.42 1.39
CA ILE A 234 -11.78 -8.02 0.27
C ILE A 234 -13.06 -8.87 0.22
N ASN A 235 -12.95 -10.19 0.40
CA ASN A 235 -14.08 -11.12 0.26
C ASN A 235 -14.36 -11.98 1.51
N THR A 236 -13.71 -11.70 2.64
CA THR A 236 -13.95 -12.49 3.86
C THR A 236 -15.35 -12.26 4.43
N GLU A 237 -16.04 -13.35 4.83
CA GLU A 237 -17.30 -13.29 5.55
C GLU A 237 -17.10 -13.08 7.06
N VAL A 238 -15.92 -13.35 7.59
CA VAL A 238 -15.62 -13.26 9.03
C VAL A 238 -15.23 -11.83 9.40
N GLY A 239 -14.35 -11.20 8.60
CA GLY A 239 -13.84 -9.85 8.80
C GLY A 239 -12.70 -9.77 9.83
N PHE A 240 -11.89 -8.73 9.68
CA PHE A 240 -10.79 -8.40 10.57
C PHE A 240 -11.25 -7.33 11.58
N TRP A 241 -11.74 -7.76 12.73
CA TRP A 241 -12.31 -6.87 13.72
C TRP A 241 -11.27 -6.31 14.69
N GLY A 242 -11.13 -4.98 14.70
CA GLY A 242 -10.23 -4.27 15.59
C GLY A 242 -10.94 -3.60 16.75
N TRP A 243 -10.28 -3.56 17.92
CA TRP A 243 -10.74 -2.79 19.08
C TRP A 243 -9.87 -1.55 19.27
N PRO A 244 -10.44 -0.44 19.80
CA PRO A 244 -9.72 0.83 19.88
C PRO A 244 -8.59 0.78 20.90
N CYS A 245 -7.51 1.47 20.57
CA CYS A 245 -6.44 1.83 21.48
C CYS A 245 -6.31 3.35 21.48
N PRO A 246 -6.38 4.05 22.63
CA PRO A 246 -6.50 5.51 22.67
C PRO A 246 -5.30 6.25 22.07
N ASN A 247 -4.11 5.73 22.27
CA ASN A 247 -2.88 6.36 21.79
C ASN A 247 -1.71 5.38 21.71
N LEU A 248 -0.61 5.81 21.08
CA LEU A 248 0.59 5.00 20.88
C LEU A 248 1.26 4.59 22.20
N TRP A 249 1.20 5.43 23.25
CA TRP A 249 1.79 5.09 24.55
C TRP A 249 1.07 3.90 25.19
N GLU A 250 -0.26 3.93 25.28
CA GLU A 250 -1.04 2.80 25.80
C GLU A 250 -0.84 1.53 24.96
N PHE A 251 -0.71 1.69 23.65
CA PHE A 251 -0.36 0.60 22.75
C PHE A 251 1.00 -0.01 23.12
N THR A 252 2.06 0.80 23.28
CA THR A 252 3.41 0.30 23.54
C THR A 252 3.56 -0.37 24.91
N ILE A 253 2.76 0.03 25.91
CA ILE A 253 2.75 -0.61 27.24
C ILE A 253 1.67 -1.71 27.37
N HIS A 254 1.06 -2.12 26.25
CA HIS A 254 0.00 -3.14 26.21
C HIS A 254 -1.23 -2.82 27.10
N ALA A 255 -1.57 -1.55 27.25
CA ALA A 255 -2.69 -1.08 28.07
C ALA A 255 -4.02 -1.00 27.31
N CYS A 256 -4.13 -1.61 26.12
CA CYS A 256 -5.34 -1.64 25.30
C CYS A 256 -5.98 -3.03 25.35
N PRO A 257 -6.75 -3.36 26.40
CA PRO A 257 -7.37 -4.67 26.53
C PRO A 257 -8.40 -4.92 25.44
N PRO A 258 -8.53 -6.15 24.95
CA PRO A 258 -9.57 -6.53 24.01
C PRO A 258 -10.97 -6.16 24.49
N THR A 259 -11.78 -5.58 23.62
CA THR A 259 -13.16 -5.21 23.92
C THR A 259 -14.06 -5.44 22.70
N THR A 260 -15.29 -5.89 22.95
CA THR A 260 -16.32 -5.98 21.92
C THR A 260 -17.02 -4.65 21.65
N ARG A 261 -16.81 -3.66 22.53
CA ARG A 261 -17.38 -2.32 22.35
C ARG A 261 -16.53 -1.50 21.39
N LEU A 262 -17.18 -0.72 20.53
CA LEU A 262 -16.53 0.20 19.59
C LEU A 262 -15.57 -0.49 18.60
N ARG A 263 -15.80 -1.77 18.31
CA ARG A 263 -15.02 -2.47 17.28
C ARG A 263 -15.34 -1.90 15.91
N ILE A 264 -14.32 -1.85 15.07
CA ILE A 264 -14.47 -1.53 13.65
C ILE A 264 -13.89 -2.65 12.79
N LEU A 265 -14.41 -2.72 11.57
CA LEU A 265 -13.90 -3.64 10.58
C LEU A 265 -12.65 -3.01 9.91
N ALA A 266 -11.53 -3.72 9.96
CA ALA A 266 -10.34 -3.41 9.18
C ALA A 266 -10.43 -4.12 7.81
N GLY A 267 -9.71 -3.63 6.82
CA GLY A 267 -9.70 -4.20 5.47
C GLY A 267 -10.40 -3.30 4.45
N ASP A 268 -10.74 -3.90 3.33
CA ASP A 268 -11.29 -3.12 2.22
C ASP A 268 -12.65 -2.47 2.57
N ASN A 269 -13.44 -3.12 3.42
CA ASN A 269 -14.75 -2.64 3.87
C ASN A 269 -14.70 -1.75 5.12
N VAL A 270 -13.56 -1.10 5.42
CA VAL A 270 -13.43 -0.20 6.56
C VAL A 270 -14.39 0.98 6.47
N ASP A 271 -14.99 1.35 7.60
CA ASP A 271 -15.79 2.58 7.70
C ASP A 271 -14.87 3.80 7.58
N LYS A 272 -15.06 4.62 6.56
CA LYS A 272 -14.26 5.84 6.30
C LYS A 272 -14.38 6.90 7.39
N SER A 273 -15.30 6.74 8.35
CA SER A 273 -15.38 7.56 9.56
C SER A 273 -14.41 7.13 10.66
N ALA A 274 -13.78 5.94 10.54
CA ALA A 274 -12.82 5.39 11.50
C ALA A 274 -11.62 6.32 11.71
N ARG A 275 -11.21 6.45 12.97
CA ARG A 275 -10.09 7.33 13.37
C ARG A 275 -9.27 6.66 14.48
N ASN A 276 -8.00 7.05 14.60
CA ASN A 276 -7.07 6.65 15.66
C ASN A 276 -6.51 5.23 15.50
N TYR A 277 -6.16 4.58 16.61
CA TYR A 277 -5.46 3.30 16.67
C TYR A 277 -6.40 2.15 16.99
N TYR A 278 -6.25 1.06 16.27
CA TYR A 278 -6.97 -0.18 16.53
C TYR A 278 -6.03 -1.37 16.52
N ILE A 279 -6.27 -2.30 17.42
CA ILE A 279 -5.57 -3.58 17.46
C ILE A 279 -6.47 -4.64 16.84
N VAL A 280 -5.91 -5.46 15.96
CA VAL A 280 -6.62 -6.55 15.28
C VAL A 280 -5.88 -7.85 15.55
N LYS A 281 -6.58 -8.89 15.96
CA LYS A 281 -6.05 -10.26 16.02
C LYS A 281 -6.31 -11.02 14.74
N THR A 282 -5.44 -11.95 14.43
CA THR A 282 -5.57 -12.86 13.27
C THR A 282 -5.21 -14.28 13.68
N ASN A 283 -5.64 -15.24 12.89
CA ASN A 283 -5.14 -16.61 12.95
C ASN A 283 -3.69 -16.70 12.41
N ALA A 284 -3.03 -17.81 12.70
CA ALA A 284 -1.69 -18.13 12.20
C ALA A 284 -1.70 -18.58 10.72
N GLU A 285 -2.81 -19.13 10.28
CA GLU A 285 -3.04 -19.69 8.95
C GLU A 285 -4.35 -19.17 8.36
N SER A 286 -4.50 -19.24 7.03
CA SER A 286 -5.74 -18.86 6.35
C SER A 286 -6.89 -19.84 6.69
N PRO A 287 -8.09 -19.32 6.91
CA PRO A 287 -8.45 -17.90 6.90
C PRO A 287 -7.88 -17.16 8.12
N PHE A 288 -7.20 -16.04 7.83
CA PHE A 288 -6.55 -15.22 8.88
C PHE A 288 -7.54 -14.40 9.70
N ALA A 289 -8.68 -14.03 9.10
CA ALA A 289 -9.76 -13.36 9.82
C ALA A 289 -10.31 -14.27 10.94
N THR A 290 -10.50 -13.69 12.13
CA THR A 290 -11.02 -14.42 13.28
C THR A 290 -12.14 -13.65 13.97
N ARG A 291 -13.09 -14.39 14.58
CA ARG A 291 -14.13 -13.81 15.45
C ARG A 291 -13.66 -13.65 16.89
N ASP A 292 -12.54 -14.28 17.24
CA ASP A 292 -11.96 -14.24 18.58
C ASP A 292 -11.21 -12.91 18.80
N LEU A 293 -11.23 -12.44 20.08
CA LEU A 293 -10.51 -11.24 20.51
C LEU A 293 -9.18 -11.58 21.14
#